data_a316ce270a79f6a01bc8c3734a9e6b61
#
_entry.id   a316ce270a79f6a01bc8c3734a9e6b61
#
_cell.length_a   1.000
_cell.length_b   1.000
_cell.length_c   1.000
_cell.angle_alpha   90.00
_cell.angle_beta   90.00
_cell.angle_gamma   90.00
#
_symmetry.space_group_name_H-M   'P 1'
#
loop_
_entity.id
_entity.type
_entity.pdbx_description
1 polymer ?
#
loop_
_entity_poly.entity_id
_entity_poly.type
_entity_poly.pdbx_seq_one_letter_code
_entity_poly.pdbx_strand_id
1 'polypeptide(L)'
;MKIVFYALIIFLPSFLFTAGEYRCGSIECDSFESNVSDKASLQRGLSTYMNYCYGCHSLKYSRYKRVAEDLEIPLELYENNLIYDGSKIGELMEISLTKNDAIEWLGAYPPDLTLEARLRRPDWIYTYLRNYYPDASRPYGVNNRVYQNVNMPHVLEDIKNNISQVEYDQVIFDLTNFMTYVADPSAEQRKRIGTYVLLFLIIFTAFAYLTYREFKKDLK
;
A
#
# COMPACT_ATOMS: atom_id res chain seq x y z
N MET A 1 16.02 16.54 -38.09
CA MET A 1 15.64 17.47 -37.01
C MET A 1 14.13 17.63 -36.88
N LYS A 2 13.36 17.90 -37.92
CA LYS A 2 11.89 18.10 -37.85
C LYS A 2 11.13 16.89 -37.29
N ILE A 3 11.49 15.64 -37.61
CA ILE A 3 10.81 14.40 -37.16
C ILE A 3 11.00 14.19 -35.65
N VAL A 4 12.19 14.47 -35.13
CA VAL A 4 12.46 14.34 -33.67
C VAL A 4 11.67 15.38 -32.86
N PHE A 5 11.49 16.57 -33.43
CA PHE A 5 10.71 17.64 -32.79
C PHE A 5 9.21 17.29 -32.75
N TYR A 6 8.67 16.68 -33.82
CA TYR A 6 7.27 16.20 -33.84
C TYR A 6 7.04 14.99 -32.93
N ALA A 7 8.01 14.06 -32.79
CA ALA A 7 7.93 12.96 -31.85
C ALA A 7 7.91 13.46 -30.39
N LEU A 8 8.69 14.51 -30.07
CA LEU A 8 8.69 15.11 -28.73
C LEU A 8 7.35 15.78 -28.39
N ILE A 9 6.72 16.43 -29.39
CA ILE A 9 5.41 17.08 -29.21
C ILE A 9 4.26 16.07 -29.03
N ILE A 10 4.33 14.90 -29.67
CA ILE A 10 3.32 13.84 -29.53
C ILE A 10 3.38 13.18 -28.13
N PHE A 11 4.54 13.14 -27.49
CA PHE A 11 4.70 12.61 -26.14
C PHE A 11 4.38 13.61 -25.01
N LEU A 12 4.33 14.91 -25.29
CA LEU A 12 4.03 15.93 -24.28
C LEU A 12 2.59 15.91 -23.71
N PRO A 13 1.52 15.61 -24.51
CA PRO A 13 0.17 15.66 -23.97
C PRO A 13 -0.17 14.52 -23.00
N SER A 14 0.63 13.46 -22.93
CA SER A 14 0.39 12.35 -22.01
C SER A 14 0.60 12.69 -20.52
N PHE A 15 1.24 13.82 -20.24
CA PHE A 15 1.45 14.30 -18.86
C PHE A 15 0.35 15.21 -18.33
N LEU A 16 -0.65 15.55 -19.15
CA LEU A 16 -1.76 16.45 -18.75
C LEU A 16 -3.05 15.70 -18.38
N PHE A 17 -3.03 14.38 -18.31
CA PHE A 17 -4.13 13.67 -17.66
C PHE A 17 -4.03 13.92 -16.16
N THR A 18 -4.71 14.96 -15.71
CA THR A 18 -5.03 15.13 -14.30
C THR A 18 -5.73 13.86 -13.86
N ALA A 19 -5.12 13.12 -12.93
CA ALA A 19 -5.81 12.08 -12.21
C ALA A 19 -7.11 12.70 -11.69
N GLY A 20 -8.26 12.13 -12.11
CA GLY A 20 -9.56 12.64 -11.69
C GLY A 20 -9.59 12.79 -10.18
N GLU A 21 -10.34 13.77 -9.68
CA GLU A 21 -10.51 14.06 -8.26
C GLU A 21 -10.89 12.78 -7.53
N TYR A 22 -9.97 12.25 -6.75
CA TYR A 22 -10.15 10.98 -6.06
C TYR A 22 -10.96 11.24 -4.78
N ARG A 23 -12.15 10.65 -4.70
CA ARG A 23 -13.07 10.86 -3.59
C ARG A 23 -13.07 9.70 -2.60
N CYS A 24 -13.17 10.04 -1.33
CA CYS A 24 -13.40 9.11 -0.23
C CYS A 24 -14.89 9.03 0.10
N GLY A 25 -15.66 8.40 -0.80
CA GLY A 25 -17.13 8.32 -0.64
C GLY A 25 -17.78 9.70 -0.69
N SER A 26 -18.44 10.10 0.39
CA SER A 26 -19.14 11.38 0.51
C SER A 26 -18.27 12.54 1.02
N ILE A 27 -17.02 12.29 1.37
CA ILE A 27 -16.08 13.26 1.92
C ILE A 27 -14.81 13.35 1.05
N GLU A 28 -14.05 14.41 1.23
CA GLU A 28 -12.69 14.51 0.67
C GLU A 28 -11.76 13.55 1.39
N CYS A 29 -10.75 13.04 0.65
CA CYS A 29 -9.72 12.22 1.27
C CYS A 29 -8.76 13.10 2.07
N ASP A 30 -8.40 12.66 3.28
CA ASP A 30 -7.30 13.23 4.04
C ASP A 30 -6.00 13.00 3.26
N SER A 31 -5.14 14.00 3.20
CA SER A 31 -3.82 13.85 2.57
C SER A 31 -2.94 12.88 3.36
N PHE A 32 -2.32 11.95 2.67
CA PHE A 32 -1.40 10.98 3.25
C PHE A 32 -0.11 10.89 2.45
N GLU A 33 1.01 11.21 3.09
CA GLU A 33 2.34 11.06 2.51
C GLU A 33 3.04 9.84 3.14
N SER A 34 3.13 8.74 2.39
CA SER A 34 3.80 7.53 2.86
C SER A 34 5.30 7.72 2.97
N ASN A 35 5.88 7.21 4.05
CA ASN A 35 7.33 7.09 4.22
C ASN A 35 7.72 5.64 4.49
N VAL A 36 7.81 4.85 3.43
CA VAL A 36 8.17 3.43 3.52
C VAL A 36 9.65 3.19 3.88
N SER A 37 10.46 4.24 3.98
CA SER A 37 11.84 4.16 4.49
C SER A 37 11.90 4.22 6.02
N ASP A 38 10.87 4.72 6.69
CA ASP A 38 10.79 4.77 8.17
C ASP A 38 10.46 3.38 8.73
N LYS A 39 11.50 2.61 9.04
CA LYS A 39 11.36 1.26 9.58
C LYS A 39 10.60 1.22 10.92
N ALA A 40 10.78 2.22 11.76
CA ALA A 40 10.08 2.30 13.04
C ALA A 40 8.56 2.46 12.84
N SER A 41 8.14 3.31 11.91
CA SER A 41 6.74 3.44 11.51
C SER A 41 6.19 2.12 10.95
N LEU A 42 6.93 1.46 10.05
CA LEU A 42 6.52 0.18 9.48
C LEU A 42 6.40 -0.92 10.53
N GLN A 43 7.31 -0.98 11.51
CA GLN A 43 7.26 -1.95 12.61
C GLN A 43 6.03 -1.73 13.51
N ARG A 44 5.71 -0.47 13.87
CA ARG A 44 4.50 -0.14 14.62
C ARG A 44 3.24 -0.48 13.83
N GLY A 45 3.22 -0.16 12.53
CA GLY A 45 2.14 -0.50 11.62
C GLY A 45 1.93 -2.02 11.48
N LEU A 46 3.03 -2.80 11.36
CA LEU A 46 2.98 -4.26 11.39
C LEU A 46 2.38 -4.77 12.70
N SER A 47 2.85 -4.25 13.84
CA SER A 47 2.30 -4.63 15.15
C SER A 47 0.79 -4.38 15.24
N THR A 48 0.34 -3.20 14.80
CA THR A 48 -1.10 -2.88 14.75
C THR A 48 -1.86 -3.82 13.81
N TYR A 49 -1.30 -4.11 12.62
CA TYR A 49 -1.91 -5.05 11.68
C TYR A 49 -2.06 -6.45 12.27
N MET A 50 -1.00 -7.01 12.87
CA MET A 50 -1.02 -8.35 13.45
C MET A 50 -2.01 -8.47 14.61
N ASN A 51 -2.15 -7.44 15.44
CA ASN A 51 -3.02 -7.47 16.61
C ASN A 51 -4.50 -7.20 16.29
N TYR A 52 -4.81 -6.40 15.26
CA TYR A 52 -6.18 -5.91 15.02
C TYR A 52 -6.77 -6.30 13.66
N CYS A 53 -5.95 -6.61 12.67
CA CYS A 53 -6.42 -6.86 11.31
C CYS A 53 -6.21 -8.32 10.87
N TYR A 54 -5.10 -8.94 11.25
CA TYR A 54 -4.69 -10.26 10.78
C TYR A 54 -5.68 -11.38 11.14
N GLY A 55 -6.44 -11.26 12.21
CA GLY A 55 -7.47 -12.24 12.54
C GLY A 55 -8.58 -12.41 11.49
N CYS A 56 -8.79 -11.38 10.65
CA CYS A 56 -9.81 -11.39 9.60
C CYS A 56 -9.26 -11.18 8.19
N HIS A 57 -8.11 -10.54 8.03
CA HIS A 57 -7.54 -10.15 6.74
C HIS A 57 -6.18 -10.79 6.49
N SER A 58 -6.05 -11.50 5.38
CA SER A 58 -4.76 -12.02 4.91
C SER A 58 -3.93 -10.97 4.18
N LEU A 59 -2.62 -11.24 4.08
CA LEU A 59 -1.69 -10.63 3.13
C LEU A 59 -1.12 -11.72 2.22
N LYS A 60 -1.95 -12.27 1.33
CA LYS A 60 -1.68 -13.49 0.55
C LYS A 60 -0.45 -13.46 -0.33
N TYR A 61 0.06 -12.26 -0.68
CA TYR A 61 1.24 -12.11 -1.53
C TYR A 61 2.48 -11.72 -0.72
N SER A 62 2.37 -11.63 0.62
CA SER A 62 3.47 -11.34 1.53
C SER A 62 3.90 -12.59 2.29
N ARG A 63 5.20 -12.76 2.49
CA ARG A 63 5.77 -13.80 3.35
C ARG A 63 6.25 -13.18 4.64
N TYR A 64 6.05 -13.87 5.77
CA TYR A 64 6.55 -13.43 7.06
C TYR A 64 8.05 -13.10 7.01
N LYS A 65 8.86 -14.00 6.42
CA LYS A 65 10.30 -13.81 6.27
C LYS A 65 10.64 -12.50 5.55
N ARG A 66 9.99 -12.21 4.44
CA ARG A 66 10.25 -11.00 3.66
C ARG A 66 9.93 -9.73 4.46
N VAL A 67 8.81 -9.74 5.17
CA VAL A 67 8.42 -8.61 6.02
C VAL A 67 9.41 -8.42 7.16
N ALA A 68 9.83 -9.51 7.82
CA ALA A 68 10.83 -9.46 8.89
C ALA A 68 12.16 -8.88 8.41
N GLU A 69 12.69 -9.38 7.28
CA GLU A 69 13.96 -8.93 6.70
C GLU A 69 13.89 -7.46 6.24
N ASP A 70 12.85 -7.07 5.52
CA ASP A 70 12.69 -5.70 5.02
C ASP A 70 12.51 -4.68 6.17
N LEU A 71 11.87 -5.09 7.27
CA LEU A 71 11.67 -4.25 8.46
C LEU A 71 12.80 -4.35 9.48
N GLU A 72 13.86 -5.11 9.19
CA GLU A 72 15.03 -5.30 10.07
C GLU A 72 14.66 -5.90 11.44
N ILE A 73 13.66 -6.78 11.46
CA ILE A 73 13.26 -7.53 12.67
C ILE A 73 13.99 -8.88 12.66
N PRO A 74 14.72 -9.25 13.73
CA PRO A 74 15.32 -10.57 13.83
C PRO A 74 14.30 -11.70 13.61
N LEU A 75 14.60 -12.68 12.74
CA LEU A 75 13.66 -13.73 12.36
C LEU A 75 13.11 -14.49 13.56
N GLU A 76 13.97 -14.84 14.51
CA GLU A 76 13.57 -15.54 15.75
C GLU A 76 12.60 -14.69 16.58
N LEU A 77 12.83 -13.39 16.68
CA LEU A 77 11.93 -12.48 17.40
C LEU A 77 10.57 -12.37 16.68
N TYR A 78 10.59 -12.30 15.35
CA TYR A 78 9.38 -12.25 14.55
C TYR A 78 8.56 -13.53 14.70
N GLU A 79 9.21 -14.70 14.56
CA GLU A 79 8.56 -16.03 14.63
C GLU A 79 7.93 -16.26 16.01
N ASN A 80 8.65 -15.92 17.08
CA ASN A 80 8.18 -16.15 18.44
C ASN A 80 7.07 -15.17 18.90
N ASN A 81 6.95 -13.98 18.29
CA ASN A 81 6.07 -12.93 18.80
C ASN A 81 5.00 -12.44 17.81
N LEU A 82 5.11 -12.77 16.52
CA LEU A 82 4.20 -12.26 15.50
C LEU A 82 3.56 -13.35 14.63
N ILE A 83 3.93 -14.62 14.81
CA ILE A 83 3.29 -15.75 14.14
C ILE A 83 2.45 -16.51 15.17
N TYR A 84 1.14 -16.28 15.18
CA TYR A 84 0.24 -16.80 16.21
C TYR A 84 -0.47 -18.10 15.81
N ASP A 85 -0.45 -18.46 14.54
CA ASP A 85 -1.20 -19.56 13.95
C ASP A 85 -0.38 -20.86 13.76
N GLY A 86 0.89 -20.83 14.18
CA GLY A 86 1.82 -21.95 13.99
C GLY A 86 2.41 -22.07 12.58
N SER A 87 2.17 -21.08 11.72
CA SER A 87 2.82 -20.98 10.40
C SER A 87 4.34 -20.86 10.53
N LYS A 88 5.06 -21.28 9.49
CA LYS A 88 6.52 -21.12 9.43
C LYS A 88 6.90 -19.77 8.87
N ILE A 89 8.03 -19.26 9.27
CA ILE A 89 8.57 -17.96 8.83
C ILE A 89 8.64 -17.78 7.29
N GLY A 90 8.77 -18.87 6.54
CA GLY A 90 8.80 -18.86 5.07
C GLY A 90 7.43 -18.88 4.39
N GLU A 91 6.35 -19.08 5.14
CA GLU A 91 5.00 -19.17 4.61
C GLU A 91 4.39 -17.80 4.29
N LEU A 92 3.27 -17.82 3.57
CA LEU A 92 2.50 -16.63 3.25
C LEU A 92 1.67 -16.20 4.47
N MET A 93 1.40 -14.92 4.59
CA MET A 93 0.58 -14.36 5.67
C MET A 93 -0.91 -14.56 5.36
N GLU A 94 -1.38 -15.81 5.46
CA GLU A 94 -2.75 -16.20 5.21
C GLU A 94 -3.46 -16.64 6.48
N ILE A 95 -4.67 -16.16 6.70
CA ILE A 95 -5.53 -16.54 7.80
C ILE A 95 -6.23 -17.87 7.51
N SER A 96 -6.59 -18.61 8.56
CA SER A 96 -7.30 -19.87 8.47
C SER A 96 -8.82 -19.71 8.21
N LEU A 97 -9.35 -18.48 8.26
CA LEU A 97 -10.78 -18.21 8.05
C LEU A 97 -11.19 -18.52 6.61
N THR A 98 -12.06 -19.54 6.44
CA THR A 98 -12.57 -19.89 5.11
C THR A 98 -13.61 -18.87 4.64
N LYS A 99 -13.83 -18.80 3.32
CA LYS A 99 -14.85 -17.91 2.76
C LYS A 99 -16.26 -18.23 3.27
N ASN A 100 -16.58 -19.52 3.46
CA ASN A 100 -17.90 -19.95 3.91
C ASN A 100 -18.12 -19.55 5.37
N ASP A 101 -17.13 -19.82 6.24
CA ASP A 101 -17.21 -19.44 7.65
C ASP A 101 -17.28 -17.92 7.82
N ALA A 102 -16.52 -17.18 7.01
CA ALA A 102 -16.57 -15.73 7.03
C ALA A 102 -17.96 -15.17 6.66
N ILE A 103 -18.59 -15.72 5.64
CA ILE A 103 -19.95 -15.29 5.24
C ILE A 103 -20.96 -15.66 6.34
N GLU A 104 -20.84 -16.83 6.93
CA GLU A 104 -21.74 -17.31 8.00
C GLU A 104 -21.58 -16.48 9.27
N TRP A 105 -20.34 -16.19 9.72
CA TRP A 105 -20.10 -15.55 11.00
C TRP A 105 -20.09 -14.02 10.94
N LEU A 106 -19.58 -13.46 9.83
CA LEU A 106 -19.39 -12.02 9.68
C LEU A 106 -20.38 -11.37 8.70
N GLY A 107 -21.16 -12.17 7.98
CA GLY A 107 -22.07 -11.69 6.93
C GLY A 107 -21.37 -11.24 5.66
N ALA A 108 -20.04 -11.26 5.61
CA ALA A 108 -19.23 -10.92 4.45
C ALA A 108 -17.85 -11.57 4.54
N TYR A 109 -17.19 -11.78 3.38
CA TYR A 109 -15.82 -12.24 3.35
C TYR A 109 -14.86 -11.04 3.39
N PRO A 110 -13.99 -10.91 4.42
CA PRO A 110 -13.01 -9.85 4.50
C PRO A 110 -12.04 -9.92 3.31
N PRO A 111 -11.77 -8.80 2.64
CA PRO A 111 -10.83 -8.80 1.52
C PRO A 111 -9.38 -9.04 1.98
N ASP A 112 -8.56 -9.58 1.07
CA ASP A 112 -7.12 -9.59 1.24
C ASP A 112 -6.57 -8.16 1.16
N LEU A 113 -5.70 -7.78 2.10
CA LEU A 113 -5.22 -6.40 2.20
C LEU A 113 -3.87 -6.17 1.50
N THR A 114 -3.24 -7.18 0.92
CA THR A 114 -1.90 -7.03 0.32
C THR A 114 -1.84 -5.88 -0.68
N LEU A 115 -2.82 -5.76 -1.57
CA LEU A 115 -2.82 -4.77 -2.65
C LEU A 115 -3.81 -3.62 -2.44
N GLU A 116 -4.48 -3.53 -1.29
CA GLU A 116 -5.51 -2.50 -1.04
C GLU A 116 -4.94 -1.07 -1.15
N ALA A 117 -3.73 -0.82 -0.68
CA ALA A 117 -3.09 0.49 -0.81
C ALA A 117 -2.75 0.87 -2.27
N ARG A 118 -2.63 -0.09 -3.18
CA ARG A 118 -2.51 0.18 -4.63
C ARG A 118 -3.88 0.35 -5.30
N LEU A 119 -4.87 -0.42 -4.87
CA LEU A 119 -6.20 -0.39 -5.43
C LEU A 119 -6.95 0.89 -5.04
N ARG A 120 -6.95 1.22 -3.75
CA ARG A 120 -7.73 2.31 -3.18
C ARG A 120 -6.91 3.55 -2.85
N ARG A 121 -5.59 3.51 -2.96
CA ARG A 121 -4.62 4.51 -2.52
C ARG A 121 -4.50 4.64 -0.98
N PRO A 122 -3.32 5.03 -0.49
CA PRO A 122 -3.09 5.22 0.94
C PRO A 122 -4.02 6.27 1.58
N ASP A 123 -4.29 7.38 0.88
CA ASP A 123 -5.20 8.44 1.32
C ASP A 123 -6.59 7.89 1.70
N TRP A 124 -7.12 6.98 0.86
CA TRP A 124 -8.41 6.36 1.09
C TRP A 124 -8.40 5.50 2.35
N ILE A 125 -7.36 4.66 2.54
CA ILE A 125 -7.24 3.78 3.71
C ILE A 125 -7.12 4.61 4.98
N TYR A 126 -6.27 5.64 4.96
CA TYR A 126 -6.06 6.55 6.07
C TYR A 126 -7.37 7.25 6.46
N THR A 127 -8.08 7.80 5.48
CA THR A 127 -9.36 8.43 5.70
C THR A 127 -10.42 7.45 6.18
N TYR A 128 -10.48 6.25 5.58
CA TYR A 128 -11.44 5.20 5.96
C TYR A 128 -11.31 4.81 7.43
N LEU A 129 -10.12 4.49 7.91
CA LEU A 129 -9.89 4.04 9.28
C LEU A 129 -10.21 5.11 10.33
N ARG A 130 -10.17 6.39 9.97
CA ARG A 130 -10.46 7.53 10.85
C ARG A 130 -11.94 7.93 10.89
N ASN A 131 -12.75 7.48 9.93
CA ASN A 131 -14.08 8.00 9.69
C ASN A 131 -15.22 7.04 10.03
N TYR A 132 -15.01 6.17 11.02
CA TYR A 132 -16.09 5.41 11.64
C TYR A 132 -16.98 6.30 12.52
N TYR A 133 -18.29 6.05 12.50
CA TYR A 133 -19.27 6.71 13.34
C TYR A 133 -20.34 5.72 13.84
N PRO A 134 -20.98 5.98 15.00
CA PRO A 134 -22.06 5.13 15.53
C PRO A 134 -23.27 5.12 14.60
N ASP A 135 -23.80 3.92 14.28
CA ASP A 135 -25.01 3.72 13.48
C ASP A 135 -25.72 2.45 13.95
N ALA A 136 -26.76 2.61 14.75
CA ALA A 136 -27.53 1.50 15.32
C ALA A 136 -28.28 0.66 14.27
N SER A 137 -28.38 1.11 13.01
CA SER A 137 -28.99 0.34 11.93
C SER A 137 -28.06 -0.74 11.37
N ARG A 138 -26.76 -0.70 11.73
CA ARG A 138 -25.76 -1.65 11.23
C ARG A 138 -25.52 -2.81 12.22
N PRO A 139 -25.14 -4.00 11.69
CA PRO A 139 -24.93 -5.19 12.51
C PRO A 139 -23.96 -5.01 13.67
N TYR A 140 -22.91 -4.20 13.47
CA TYR A 140 -21.88 -3.93 14.49
C TYR A 140 -22.03 -2.56 15.16
N GLY A 141 -23.20 -1.88 14.99
CA GLY A 141 -23.47 -0.58 15.62
C GLY A 141 -22.65 0.59 15.05
N VAL A 142 -21.94 0.40 13.96
CA VAL A 142 -21.06 1.40 13.35
C VAL A 142 -21.22 1.45 11.82
N ASN A 143 -20.96 2.62 11.24
CA ASN A 143 -20.90 2.82 9.80
C ASN A 143 -19.67 3.69 9.46
N ASN A 144 -19.40 3.92 8.18
CA ASN A 144 -18.24 4.67 7.75
C ASN A 144 -18.61 5.73 6.69
N ARG A 145 -18.04 6.93 6.80
CA ARG A 145 -18.31 8.04 5.87
C ARG A 145 -17.67 7.84 4.50
N VAL A 146 -16.58 7.09 4.45
CA VAL A 146 -15.85 6.79 3.20
C VAL A 146 -16.50 5.62 2.45
N TYR A 147 -16.98 4.62 3.18
CA TYR A 147 -17.62 3.44 2.62
C TYR A 147 -18.90 3.14 3.38
N GLN A 148 -20.04 3.61 2.84
CA GLN A 148 -21.34 3.43 3.46
C GLN A 148 -21.77 1.96 3.47
N ASN A 149 -22.57 1.61 4.47
CA ASN A 149 -23.07 0.24 4.70
C ASN A 149 -21.94 -0.78 4.97
N VAL A 150 -20.88 -0.34 5.66
CA VAL A 150 -19.76 -1.19 6.01
C VAL A 150 -20.19 -2.37 6.89
N ASN A 151 -19.64 -3.56 6.61
CA ASN A 151 -19.80 -4.76 7.44
C ASN A 151 -18.56 -5.05 8.30
N MET A 152 -17.54 -4.23 8.25
CA MET A 152 -16.37 -4.31 9.11
C MET A 152 -16.66 -3.55 10.42
N PRO A 153 -16.51 -4.16 11.60
CA PRO A 153 -16.60 -3.46 12.88
C PRO A 153 -15.46 -2.44 13.01
N HIS A 154 -15.61 -1.46 13.89
CA HIS A 154 -14.53 -0.52 14.21
C HIS A 154 -13.52 -1.18 15.15
N VAL A 155 -12.65 -2.04 14.62
CA VAL A 155 -11.68 -2.84 15.38
C VAL A 155 -10.68 -2.01 16.19
N LEU A 156 -10.49 -0.74 15.86
CA LEU A 156 -9.60 0.20 16.54
C LEU A 156 -10.35 1.14 17.51
N GLU A 157 -11.64 0.90 17.81
CA GLU A 157 -12.45 1.75 18.65
C GLU A 157 -11.89 1.84 20.08
N ASP A 158 -11.43 0.72 20.63
CA ASP A 158 -10.84 0.69 21.96
C ASP A 158 -9.57 1.54 22.03
N ILE A 159 -8.70 1.46 21.05
CA ILE A 159 -7.52 2.34 20.96
C ILE A 159 -7.99 3.80 20.92
N LYS A 160 -8.92 4.13 20.01
CA LYS A 160 -9.42 5.50 19.83
C LYS A 160 -9.97 6.11 21.12
N ASN A 161 -10.62 5.31 21.94
CA ASN A 161 -11.25 5.77 23.18
C ASN A 161 -10.27 5.92 24.36
N ASN A 162 -9.10 5.26 24.29
CA ASN A 162 -8.14 5.20 25.39
C ASN A 162 -6.90 6.09 25.20
N ILE A 163 -6.70 6.68 24.02
CA ILE A 163 -5.56 7.55 23.73
C ILE A 163 -6.02 8.90 23.17
N SER A 164 -5.12 9.86 23.08
CA SER A 164 -5.41 11.15 22.45
C SER A 164 -5.64 11.01 20.94
N GLN A 165 -6.37 11.98 20.35
CA GLN A 165 -6.61 11.98 18.89
C GLN A 165 -5.30 12.00 18.10
N VAL A 166 -4.28 12.71 18.58
CA VAL A 166 -2.97 12.79 17.89
C VAL A 166 -2.28 11.43 17.92
N GLU A 167 -2.31 10.72 19.02
CA GLU A 167 -1.74 9.37 19.13
C GLU A 167 -2.52 8.37 18.27
N TYR A 168 -3.84 8.48 18.23
CA TYR A 168 -4.68 7.65 17.37
C TYR A 168 -4.35 7.89 15.88
N ASP A 169 -4.24 9.14 15.47
CA ASP A 169 -3.87 9.50 14.11
C ASP A 169 -2.49 8.94 13.73
N GLN A 170 -1.55 8.90 14.69
CA GLN A 170 -0.24 8.26 14.47
C GLN A 170 -0.35 6.74 14.30
N VAL A 171 -1.20 6.08 15.09
CA VAL A 171 -1.45 4.62 14.93
C VAL A 171 -2.01 4.33 13.54
N ILE A 172 -2.99 5.12 13.08
CA ILE A 172 -3.55 4.96 11.74
C ILE A 172 -2.52 5.28 10.64
N PHE A 173 -1.68 6.30 10.86
CA PHE A 173 -0.60 6.64 9.95
C PHE A 173 0.37 5.46 9.80
N ASP A 174 0.88 4.91 10.90
CA ASP A 174 1.82 3.80 10.88
C ASP A 174 1.23 2.54 10.22
N LEU A 175 -0.03 2.23 10.52
CA LEU A 175 -0.76 1.12 9.88
C LEU A 175 -0.90 1.33 8.37
N THR A 176 -1.31 2.52 7.93
CA THR A 176 -1.47 2.86 6.51
C THR A 176 -0.12 2.85 5.78
N ASN A 177 0.93 3.31 6.46
CA ASN A 177 2.30 3.27 5.94
C ASN A 177 2.78 1.82 5.73
N PHE A 178 2.52 0.94 6.70
CA PHE A 178 2.79 -0.49 6.57
C PHE A 178 2.00 -1.13 5.41
N MET A 179 0.71 -0.84 5.27
CA MET A 179 -0.09 -1.33 4.15
C MET A 179 0.42 -0.82 2.79
N THR A 180 0.94 0.41 2.75
CA THR A 180 1.57 0.97 1.55
C THR A 180 2.86 0.23 1.19
N TYR A 181 3.69 -0.08 2.18
CA TYR A 181 4.86 -0.93 2.01
C TYR A 181 4.49 -2.32 1.50
N VAL A 182 3.53 -2.99 2.13
CA VAL A 182 3.09 -4.35 1.74
C VAL A 182 2.60 -4.38 0.28
N ALA A 183 1.91 -3.34 -0.16
CA ALA A 183 1.40 -3.25 -1.52
C ALA A 183 2.50 -3.05 -2.59
N ASP A 184 3.66 -2.53 -2.22
CA ASP A 184 4.82 -2.37 -3.11
C ASP A 184 6.15 -2.39 -2.34
N PRO A 185 6.58 -3.55 -1.83
CA PRO A 185 7.78 -3.66 -1.00
C PRO A 185 9.08 -3.34 -1.76
N SER A 186 9.02 -3.29 -3.09
CA SER A 186 10.17 -2.97 -3.94
C SER A 186 10.24 -1.50 -4.36
N ALA A 187 9.35 -0.63 -3.87
CA ALA A 187 9.24 0.75 -4.32
C ALA A 187 10.55 1.53 -4.18
N GLU A 188 11.20 1.46 -3.02
CA GLU A 188 12.47 2.14 -2.74
C GLU A 188 13.60 1.61 -3.63
N GLN A 189 13.72 0.29 -3.74
CA GLN A 189 14.73 -0.35 -4.58
C GLN A 189 14.52 0.01 -6.05
N ARG A 190 13.28 0.02 -6.53
CA ARG A 190 12.94 0.37 -7.91
C ARG A 190 13.31 1.83 -8.21
N LYS A 191 13.03 2.78 -7.32
CA LYS A 191 13.42 4.19 -7.50
C LYS A 191 14.95 4.33 -7.62
N ARG A 192 15.70 3.67 -6.73
CA ARG A 192 17.16 3.70 -6.74
C ARG A 192 17.74 3.12 -8.04
N ILE A 193 17.29 1.91 -8.43
CA ILE A 193 17.74 1.28 -9.67
C ILE A 193 17.31 2.09 -10.89
N GLY A 194 16.10 2.64 -10.88
CA GLY A 194 15.55 3.45 -11.96
C GLY A 194 16.42 4.64 -12.32
N THR A 195 17.02 5.30 -11.33
CA THR A 195 17.97 6.41 -11.57
C THR A 195 19.19 5.94 -12.39
N TYR A 196 19.79 4.81 -12.04
CA TYR A 196 20.93 4.26 -12.80
C TYR A 196 20.52 3.83 -14.20
N VAL A 197 19.33 3.24 -14.35
CA VAL A 197 18.78 2.85 -15.67
C VAL A 197 18.58 4.08 -16.56
N LEU A 198 18.05 5.17 -16.03
CA LEU A 198 17.87 6.42 -16.79
C LEU A 198 19.23 7.00 -17.24
N LEU A 199 20.22 7.03 -16.37
CA LEU A 199 21.57 7.49 -16.72
C LEU A 199 22.18 6.61 -17.82
N PHE A 200 22.08 5.30 -17.70
CA PHE A 200 22.52 4.37 -18.74
C PHE A 200 21.83 4.62 -20.09
N LEU A 201 20.50 4.79 -20.07
CA LEU A 201 19.74 5.04 -21.30
C LEU A 201 20.11 6.36 -21.98
N ILE A 202 20.42 7.42 -21.21
CA ILE A 202 20.88 8.69 -21.77
C ILE A 202 22.21 8.49 -22.53
N ILE A 203 23.19 7.84 -21.86
CA ILE A 203 24.49 7.56 -22.46
C ILE A 203 24.35 6.66 -23.70
N PHE A 204 23.60 5.58 -23.57
CA PHE A 204 23.33 4.64 -24.67
C PHE A 204 22.69 5.33 -25.87
N THR A 205 21.70 6.20 -25.63
CA THR A 205 21.01 6.94 -26.69
C THR A 205 21.97 7.92 -27.40
N ALA A 206 22.87 8.55 -26.65
CA ALA A 206 23.88 9.42 -27.23
C ALA A 206 24.80 8.64 -28.21
N PHE A 207 25.32 7.49 -27.79
CA PHE A 207 26.14 6.64 -28.65
C PHE A 207 25.35 6.09 -29.83
N ALA A 208 24.15 5.61 -29.65
CA ALA A 208 23.26 5.14 -30.70
C ALA A 208 22.99 6.24 -31.75
N TYR A 209 22.76 7.49 -31.27
CA TYR A 209 22.58 8.63 -32.16
C TYR A 209 23.85 8.98 -32.96
N LEU A 210 25.04 8.93 -32.34
CA LEU A 210 26.31 9.19 -33.01
C LEU A 210 26.56 8.12 -34.10
N THR A 211 26.32 6.84 -33.80
CA THR A 211 26.41 5.72 -34.73
C THR A 211 25.42 5.91 -35.91
N TYR A 212 24.16 6.22 -35.61
CA TYR A 212 23.15 6.54 -36.62
C TYR A 212 23.60 7.66 -37.56
N ARG A 213 24.16 8.74 -36.99
CA ARG A 213 24.70 9.86 -37.81
C ARG A 213 25.79 9.41 -38.73
N GLU A 214 26.68 8.55 -38.27
CA GLU A 214 27.80 8.08 -39.09
C GLU A 214 27.32 7.22 -40.26
N PHE A 215 26.49 6.22 -40.00
CA PHE A 215 25.89 5.39 -41.07
C PHE A 215 25.07 6.21 -42.08
N LYS A 216 24.41 7.27 -41.62
CA LYS A 216 23.65 8.15 -42.53
C LYS A 216 24.52 8.94 -43.50
N LYS A 217 25.82 9.18 -43.21
CA LYS A 217 26.74 9.83 -44.12
C LYS A 217 27.11 8.90 -45.30
N ASP A 218 27.22 7.60 -45.01
CA ASP A 218 27.60 6.60 -46.04
C ASP A 218 26.47 6.30 -47.03
N LEU A 219 25.25 6.67 -46.69
CA LEU A 219 24.06 6.50 -47.56
C LEU A 219 23.77 7.72 -48.46
N LYS A 220 24.58 8.77 -48.38
CA LYS A 220 24.51 9.93 -49.26
C LYS A 220 25.66 9.93 -50.27
#